data_803f79b4d676d8bdbc841f9e9b2793cc
#
_entry.id   803f79b4d676d8bdbc841f9e9b2793cc
#
_cell.length_a   1.000
_cell.length_b   1.000
_cell.length_c   1.000
_cell.angle_alpha   90.00
_cell.angle_beta   90.00
_cell.angle_gamma   90.00
#
_symmetry.space_group_name_H-M   'P 1'
#
loop_
_entity.id
_entity.type
_entity.pdbx_description
1 polymer ?
#
loop_
_entity_poly.entity_id
_entity_poly.type
_entity_poly.pdbx_seq_one_letter_code
_entity_poly.pdbx_strand_id
1 'polypeptide(L)'
;LSSSSAASDVYKRQALVIVPSLSIVLPPVFAIGILVIIEIPTIMYLVPANIRDSNLKTLIPMLCGLVIAVPIGTLILVETEPTIMKLIISVVLLLTVGLLASGWRFKGDVGKGLMTLSGTVGGLIQGSAGMGGPPLVTALMSLPDNPTTTRANIVMALSTMSSLNLASLLFLGKITQELLYFGALCAPVYLLINYIGARYFKQHGSTHFRTAALIVLTFIALVTIYSNLS
;
A
#
# COMPACT_ATOMS: atom_id res chain seq x y z
N LEU A 1 15.09 19.21 -2.28
CA LEU A 1 14.08 18.50 -3.11
C LEU A 1 14.19 16.97 -3.04
N SER A 2 15.34 16.38 -2.63
CA SER A 2 15.60 14.94 -2.73
C SER A 2 15.17 14.09 -1.51
N SER A 3 15.03 14.66 -0.33
CA SER A 3 14.75 13.87 0.89
C SER A 3 13.29 13.47 1.07
N SER A 4 12.39 14.22 0.45
CA SER A 4 10.95 14.03 0.62
C SER A 4 10.35 13.03 -0.38
N SER A 5 10.93 12.91 -1.57
CA SER A 5 10.54 11.88 -2.54
C SER A 5 10.94 10.48 -2.10
N ALA A 6 12.12 10.36 -1.48
CA ALA A 6 12.65 9.09 -1.00
C ALA A 6 11.74 8.42 0.05
N ALA A 7 11.25 9.17 1.04
CA ALA A 7 10.39 8.61 2.08
C ALA A 7 9.04 8.11 1.51
N SER A 8 8.44 8.86 0.56
CA SER A 8 7.19 8.43 -0.07
C SER A 8 7.38 7.22 -0.99
N ASP A 9 8.52 7.09 -1.66
CA ASP A 9 8.81 5.95 -2.54
C ASP A 9 9.13 4.68 -1.74
N VAL A 10 9.75 4.79 -0.59
CA VAL A 10 9.98 3.68 0.33
C VAL A 10 8.64 3.19 0.91
N TYR A 11 7.80 4.09 1.39
CA TYR A 11 6.48 3.76 1.95
C TYR A 11 5.58 3.02 0.93
N LYS A 12 5.57 3.44 -0.34
CA LYS A 12 4.78 2.81 -1.42
C LYS A 12 5.14 1.35 -1.70
N ARG A 13 6.40 0.97 -1.48
CA ARG A 13 6.92 -0.36 -1.86
C ARG A 13 6.91 -1.37 -0.73
N GLN A 14 6.76 -0.92 0.52
CA GLN A 14 6.85 -1.79 1.69
C GLN A 14 5.70 -2.78 1.80
N ALA A 15 4.47 -2.33 1.59
CA ALA A 15 3.30 -3.20 1.58
C ALA A 15 3.41 -4.32 0.55
N LEU A 16 4.01 -4.01 -0.64
CA LEU A 16 4.24 -4.99 -1.71
C LEU A 16 5.20 -6.12 -1.32
N VAL A 17 6.11 -5.88 -0.38
CA VAL A 17 7.06 -6.90 0.10
C VAL A 17 6.50 -7.60 1.33
N ILE A 18 5.96 -6.86 2.29
CA ILE A 18 5.57 -7.37 3.61
C ILE A 18 4.41 -8.35 3.50
N VAL A 19 3.32 -7.97 2.82
CA VAL A 19 2.11 -8.81 2.76
C VAL A 19 2.37 -10.15 2.09
N PRO A 20 2.94 -10.23 0.88
CA PRO A 20 3.21 -11.52 0.26
C PRO A 20 4.19 -12.37 1.05
N SER A 21 5.26 -11.77 1.60
CA SER A 21 6.26 -12.49 2.41
C SER A 21 5.65 -13.10 3.66
N LEU A 22 4.83 -12.33 4.40
CA LEU A 22 4.14 -12.84 5.58
C LEU A 22 3.06 -13.86 5.21
N SER A 23 2.39 -13.71 4.08
CA SER A 23 1.33 -14.62 3.62
C SER A 23 1.85 -16.00 3.21
N ILE A 24 3.16 -16.19 3.01
CA ILE A 24 3.75 -17.53 2.83
C ILE A 24 3.55 -18.35 4.10
N VAL A 25 3.79 -17.76 5.26
CA VAL A 25 3.81 -18.47 6.57
C VAL A 25 2.51 -18.27 7.34
N LEU A 26 1.90 -17.08 7.24
CA LEU A 26 0.73 -16.67 8.02
C LEU A 26 -0.54 -16.62 7.15
N PRO A 27 -1.72 -16.76 7.75
CA PRO A 27 -2.98 -16.48 7.05
C PRO A 27 -3.01 -15.04 6.50
N PRO A 28 -3.53 -14.80 5.29
CA PRO A 28 -3.57 -13.46 4.68
C PRO A 28 -4.19 -12.37 5.54
N VAL A 29 -5.28 -12.68 6.25
CA VAL A 29 -5.93 -11.75 7.19
C VAL A 29 -4.96 -11.30 8.28
N PHE A 30 -4.16 -12.22 8.80
CA PHE A 30 -3.17 -11.95 9.84
C PHE A 30 -2.01 -11.11 9.30
N ALA A 31 -1.51 -11.43 8.09
CA ALA A 31 -0.44 -10.68 7.42
C ALA A 31 -0.84 -9.21 7.16
N ILE A 32 -2.05 -8.99 6.65
CA ILE A 32 -2.59 -7.64 6.40
C ILE A 32 -2.88 -6.93 7.72
N GLY A 33 -3.39 -7.63 8.73
CA GLY A 33 -3.61 -7.09 10.07
C GLY A 33 -2.32 -6.57 10.71
N ILE A 34 -1.21 -7.32 10.62
CA ILE A 34 0.11 -6.85 11.06
C ILE A 34 0.50 -5.59 10.31
N LEU A 35 0.37 -5.58 8.96
CA LEU A 35 0.73 -4.43 8.14
C LEU A 35 0.02 -3.15 8.61
N VAL A 36 -1.31 -3.18 8.76
CA VAL A 36 -2.08 -1.98 9.14
C VAL A 36 -1.75 -1.50 10.55
N ILE A 37 -1.42 -2.40 11.50
CA ILE A 37 -1.00 -2.04 12.85
C ILE A 37 0.37 -1.36 12.84
N ILE A 38 1.35 -1.90 12.13
CA ILE A 38 2.71 -1.30 12.07
C ILE A 38 2.73 0.03 11.32
N GLU A 39 1.72 0.32 10.49
CA GLU A 39 1.58 1.61 9.81
C GLU A 39 1.01 2.72 10.70
N ILE A 40 0.35 2.39 11.83
CA ILE A 40 -0.28 3.39 12.72
C ILE A 40 0.70 4.50 13.15
N PRO A 41 1.90 4.21 13.68
CA PRO A 41 2.84 5.26 14.08
C PRO A 41 3.27 6.15 12.91
N THR A 42 3.41 5.56 11.73
CA THR A 42 3.77 6.28 10.50
C THR A 42 2.65 7.22 10.07
N ILE A 43 1.40 6.78 10.12
CA ILE A 43 0.21 7.60 9.83
C ILE A 43 0.11 8.76 10.80
N MET A 44 0.25 8.50 12.12
CA MET A 44 0.19 9.53 13.15
C MET A 44 1.25 10.61 12.98
N TYR A 45 2.41 10.27 12.44
CA TYR A 45 3.48 11.24 12.16
C TYR A 45 3.29 11.96 10.82
N LEU A 46 2.94 11.23 9.74
CA LEU A 46 2.91 11.79 8.39
C LEU A 46 1.66 12.63 8.10
N VAL A 47 0.49 12.27 8.63
CA VAL A 47 -0.76 13.00 8.34
C VAL A 47 -0.70 14.44 8.83
N PRO A 48 -0.37 14.74 10.09
CA PRO A 48 -0.27 16.13 10.57
C PRO A 48 0.77 16.95 9.80
N ALA A 49 1.87 16.31 9.39
CA ALA A 49 2.96 16.97 8.67
C ALA A 49 2.62 17.34 7.21
N ASN A 50 1.65 16.65 6.59
CA ASN A 50 1.34 16.84 5.17
C ASN A 50 -0.06 17.41 4.90
N ILE A 51 -0.96 17.46 5.89
CA ILE A 51 -2.35 17.88 5.68
C ILE A 51 -2.46 19.31 5.14
N ARG A 52 -1.57 20.21 5.55
CA ARG A 52 -1.57 21.61 5.12
C ARG A 52 -1.15 21.80 3.66
N ASP A 53 -0.30 20.91 3.16
CA ASP A 53 0.23 20.96 1.79
C ASP A 53 -0.65 20.16 0.81
N SER A 54 -1.63 19.41 1.32
CA SER A 54 -2.51 18.58 0.52
C SER A 54 -3.69 19.36 -0.07
N ASN A 55 -4.10 18.99 -1.28
CA ASN A 55 -5.31 19.50 -1.91
C ASN A 55 -6.47 18.53 -1.69
N LEU A 56 -7.14 18.65 -0.52
CA LEU A 56 -8.25 17.77 -0.16
C LEU A 56 -9.40 17.80 -1.16
N LYS A 57 -9.67 18.95 -1.81
CA LYS A 57 -10.73 19.04 -2.82
C LYS A 57 -10.48 18.12 -4.02
N THR A 58 -9.24 18.02 -4.45
CA THR A 58 -8.83 17.11 -5.53
C THR A 58 -8.90 15.65 -5.09
N LEU A 59 -8.68 15.36 -3.80
CA LEU A 59 -8.73 14.00 -3.26
C LEU A 59 -10.14 13.46 -3.03
N ILE A 60 -11.14 14.30 -2.78
CA ILE A 60 -12.51 13.87 -2.44
C ILE A 60 -13.04 12.76 -3.37
N PRO A 61 -12.98 12.85 -4.70
CA PRO A 61 -13.49 11.80 -5.57
C PRO A 61 -12.79 10.45 -5.34
N MET A 62 -11.48 10.45 -5.14
CA MET A 62 -10.69 9.26 -4.81
C MET A 62 -11.06 8.69 -3.45
N LEU A 63 -11.20 9.56 -2.43
CA LEU A 63 -11.57 9.16 -1.08
C LEU A 63 -12.97 8.54 -1.02
N CYS A 64 -13.94 9.06 -1.80
CA CYS A 64 -15.27 8.44 -1.93
C CYS A 64 -15.17 7.00 -2.46
N GLY A 65 -14.33 6.76 -3.46
CA GLY A 65 -14.06 5.41 -3.97
C GLY A 65 -13.43 4.51 -2.91
N LEU A 66 -12.48 5.02 -2.14
CA LEU A 66 -11.82 4.28 -1.05
C LEU A 66 -12.77 3.87 0.06
N VAL A 67 -13.62 4.80 0.52
CA VAL A 67 -14.56 4.56 1.65
C VAL A 67 -15.49 3.38 1.37
N ILE A 68 -15.89 3.20 0.13
CA ILE A 68 -16.76 2.09 -0.28
C ILE A 68 -15.93 0.83 -0.57
N ALA A 69 -14.84 0.98 -1.30
CA ALA A 69 -14.12 -0.15 -1.87
C ALA A 69 -13.22 -0.88 -0.85
N VAL A 70 -12.61 -0.16 0.10
CA VAL A 70 -11.75 -0.80 1.12
C VAL A 70 -12.54 -1.78 2.00
N PRO A 71 -13.69 -1.43 2.58
CA PRO A 71 -14.49 -2.39 3.35
C PRO A 71 -14.92 -3.60 2.53
N ILE A 72 -15.33 -3.40 1.27
CA ILE A 72 -15.70 -4.51 0.37
C ILE A 72 -14.49 -5.43 0.12
N GLY A 73 -13.32 -4.87 -0.16
CA GLY A 73 -12.09 -5.66 -0.32
C GLY A 73 -11.72 -6.42 0.96
N THR A 74 -11.91 -5.80 2.13
CA THR A 74 -11.66 -6.46 3.43
C THR A 74 -12.66 -7.60 3.69
N LEU A 75 -13.92 -7.46 3.28
CA LEU A 75 -14.90 -8.55 3.33
C LEU A 75 -14.45 -9.71 2.43
N ILE A 76 -14.02 -9.44 1.20
CA ILE A 76 -13.48 -10.46 0.30
C ILE A 76 -12.30 -11.19 0.96
N LEU A 77 -11.39 -10.46 1.60
CA LEU A 77 -10.25 -11.05 2.32
C LEU A 77 -10.70 -12.01 3.43
N VAL A 78 -11.70 -11.62 4.20
CA VAL A 78 -12.15 -12.36 5.39
C VAL A 78 -12.99 -13.59 5.03
N GLU A 79 -13.82 -13.49 3.98
CA GLU A 79 -14.74 -14.55 3.54
C GLU A 79 -14.07 -15.55 2.57
N THR A 80 -12.96 -15.19 1.95
CA THR A 80 -12.26 -16.07 1.00
C THR A 80 -11.36 -17.04 1.75
N GLU A 81 -11.34 -18.30 1.29
CA GLU A 81 -10.44 -19.32 1.81
C GLU A 81 -8.97 -18.87 1.72
N PRO A 82 -8.15 -19.10 2.78
CA PRO A 82 -6.77 -18.61 2.82
C PRO A 82 -5.91 -19.03 1.62
N THR A 83 -6.08 -20.25 1.10
CA THR A 83 -5.35 -20.74 -0.07
C THR A 83 -5.67 -19.94 -1.33
N ILE A 84 -6.95 -19.73 -1.59
CA ILE A 84 -7.43 -18.93 -2.73
C ILE A 84 -6.96 -17.47 -2.56
N MET A 85 -7.02 -16.93 -1.35
CA MET A 85 -6.60 -15.57 -1.07
C MET A 85 -5.11 -15.36 -1.31
N LYS A 86 -4.26 -16.33 -0.96
CA LYS A 86 -2.81 -16.30 -1.29
C LYS A 86 -2.57 -16.26 -2.80
N LEU A 87 -3.33 -17.02 -3.59
CA LEU A 87 -3.25 -16.95 -5.05
C LEU A 87 -3.67 -15.58 -5.59
N ILE A 88 -4.78 -15.01 -5.09
CA ILE A 88 -5.24 -13.67 -5.45
C ILE A 88 -4.15 -12.63 -5.13
N ILE A 89 -3.56 -12.66 -3.93
CA ILE A 89 -2.47 -11.77 -3.52
C ILE A 89 -1.29 -11.89 -4.48
N SER A 90 -0.92 -13.12 -4.88
CA SER A 90 0.20 -13.35 -5.80
C SER A 90 -0.07 -12.80 -7.20
N VAL A 91 -1.30 -12.98 -7.72
CA VAL A 91 -1.71 -12.43 -9.03
C VAL A 91 -1.73 -10.90 -8.98
N VAL A 92 -2.32 -10.31 -7.93
CA VAL A 92 -2.33 -8.86 -7.73
C VAL A 92 -0.90 -8.31 -7.63
N LEU A 93 0.00 -9.02 -6.94
CA LEU A 93 1.41 -8.64 -6.87
C LEU A 93 2.07 -8.63 -8.25
N LEU A 94 1.89 -9.67 -9.06
CA LEU A 94 2.44 -9.74 -10.42
C LEU A 94 1.90 -8.61 -11.32
N LEU A 95 0.59 -8.36 -11.28
CA LEU A 95 -0.02 -7.26 -12.03
C LEU A 95 0.55 -5.90 -11.57
N THR A 96 0.72 -5.71 -10.28
CA THR A 96 1.30 -4.49 -9.70
C THR A 96 2.76 -4.31 -10.10
N VAL A 97 3.55 -5.38 -10.08
CA VAL A 97 4.95 -5.39 -10.54
C VAL A 97 5.01 -5.05 -12.03
N GLY A 98 4.16 -5.64 -12.86
CA GLY A 98 4.04 -5.33 -14.29
C GLY A 98 3.69 -3.86 -14.53
N LEU A 99 2.72 -3.32 -13.79
CA LEU A 99 2.34 -1.90 -13.86
C LEU A 99 3.51 -0.98 -13.48
N LEU A 100 4.21 -1.29 -12.39
CA LEU A 100 5.37 -0.50 -11.95
C LEU A 100 6.56 -0.64 -12.91
N ALA A 101 6.78 -1.81 -13.48
CA ALA A 101 7.86 -2.06 -14.43
C ALA A 101 7.62 -1.34 -15.76
N SER A 102 6.37 -1.30 -16.24
CA SER A 102 5.99 -0.58 -17.47
C SER A 102 6.22 0.93 -17.38
N GLY A 103 6.26 1.49 -16.16
CA GLY A 103 6.35 2.95 -15.96
C GLY A 103 5.13 3.70 -16.49
N TRP A 104 4.01 2.98 -16.68
CA TRP A 104 2.80 3.54 -17.25
C TRP A 104 2.25 4.69 -16.39
N ARG A 105 1.86 5.77 -17.03
CA ARG A 105 1.21 6.93 -16.43
C ARG A 105 -0.01 7.29 -17.27
N PHE A 106 -1.03 7.81 -16.62
CA PHE A 106 -2.18 8.36 -17.36
C PHE A 106 -1.72 9.54 -18.22
N LYS A 107 -2.04 9.45 -19.53
CA LYS A 107 -1.82 10.54 -20.49
C LYS A 107 -3.17 11.18 -20.74
N GLY A 108 -3.36 12.42 -20.28
CA GLY A 108 -4.60 13.18 -20.44
C GLY A 108 -5.09 13.80 -19.14
N ASP A 109 -6.22 14.47 -19.19
CA ASP A 109 -6.81 15.12 -18.02
C ASP A 109 -7.33 14.09 -17.01
N VAL A 110 -6.80 14.17 -15.80
CA VAL A 110 -7.24 13.35 -14.68
C VAL A 110 -8.49 13.97 -14.06
N GLY A 111 -9.64 13.66 -14.66
CA GLY A 111 -10.93 14.11 -14.17
C GLY A 111 -11.40 13.38 -12.91
N LYS A 112 -12.52 13.87 -12.33
CA LYS A 112 -13.12 13.29 -11.11
C LYS A 112 -13.44 11.80 -11.25
N GLY A 113 -13.91 11.36 -12.44
CA GLY A 113 -14.23 9.95 -12.71
C GLY A 113 -13.01 9.04 -12.60
N LEU A 114 -11.86 9.44 -13.16
CA LEU A 114 -10.62 8.66 -13.06
C LEU A 114 -10.10 8.60 -11.61
N MET A 115 -10.23 9.71 -10.88
CA MET A 115 -9.86 9.76 -9.45
C MET A 115 -10.73 8.79 -8.63
N THR A 116 -12.06 8.79 -8.83
CA THR A 116 -12.97 7.84 -8.16
C THR A 116 -12.65 6.40 -8.55
N LEU A 117 -12.43 6.12 -9.83
CA LEU A 117 -12.07 4.78 -10.32
C LEU A 117 -10.76 4.29 -9.69
N SER A 118 -9.74 5.16 -9.64
CA SER A 118 -8.45 4.83 -8.98
C SER A 118 -8.63 4.53 -7.50
N GLY A 119 -9.48 5.30 -6.80
CA GLY A 119 -9.85 5.06 -5.42
C GLY A 119 -10.58 3.73 -5.24
N THR A 120 -11.53 3.42 -6.11
CA THR A 120 -12.29 2.17 -6.06
C THR A 120 -11.39 0.96 -6.33
N VAL A 121 -10.63 0.96 -7.42
CA VAL A 121 -9.71 -0.14 -7.76
C VAL A 121 -8.64 -0.30 -6.69
N GLY A 122 -7.99 0.81 -6.29
CA GLY A 122 -6.99 0.77 -5.24
C GLY A 122 -7.54 0.33 -3.89
N GLY A 123 -8.77 0.76 -3.56
CA GLY A 123 -9.45 0.37 -2.33
C GLY A 123 -9.80 -1.11 -2.27
N LEU A 124 -10.30 -1.70 -3.36
CA LEU A 124 -10.54 -3.13 -3.46
C LEU A 124 -9.26 -3.93 -3.29
N ILE A 125 -8.19 -3.53 -3.98
CA ILE A 125 -6.87 -4.17 -3.86
C ILE A 125 -6.30 -4.01 -2.46
N GLN A 126 -6.46 -2.84 -1.84
CA GLN A 126 -5.97 -2.63 -0.47
C GLN A 126 -6.71 -3.51 0.53
N GLY A 127 -8.04 -3.51 0.49
CA GLY A 127 -8.85 -4.30 1.41
C GLY A 127 -8.57 -5.79 1.27
N SER A 128 -8.44 -6.30 0.05
CA SER A 128 -8.25 -7.73 -0.21
C SER A 128 -6.80 -8.20 -0.13
N ALA A 129 -5.86 -7.42 -0.64
CA ALA A 129 -4.45 -7.83 -0.78
C ALA A 129 -3.45 -6.94 -0.04
N GLY A 130 -3.87 -5.84 0.57
CA GLY A 130 -2.99 -4.91 1.29
C GLY A 130 -2.05 -4.09 0.39
N MET A 131 -2.28 -4.05 -0.93
CA MET A 131 -1.35 -3.51 -1.92
C MET A 131 -1.97 -2.47 -2.86
N GLY A 132 -2.99 -1.74 -2.41
CA GLY A 132 -3.78 -0.80 -3.22
C GLY A 132 -3.09 0.50 -3.64
N GLY A 133 -1.86 0.74 -3.17
CA GLY A 133 -1.13 1.98 -3.43
C GLY A 133 -0.89 2.34 -4.89
N PRO A 134 -0.42 1.43 -5.77
CA PRO A 134 -0.02 1.76 -7.13
C PRO A 134 -1.06 2.47 -7.99
N PRO A 135 -2.33 2.06 -8.06
CA PRO A 135 -3.37 2.77 -8.82
C PRO A 135 -3.56 4.23 -8.35
N LEU A 136 -3.57 4.44 -7.02
CA LEU A 136 -3.72 5.77 -6.44
C LEU A 136 -2.55 6.67 -6.79
N VAL A 137 -1.34 6.15 -6.58
CA VAL A 137 -0.10 6.89 -6.84
C VAL A 137 0.01 7.26 -8.30
N THR A 138 -0.33 6.34 -9.23
CA THR A 138 -0.27 6.59 -10.65
C THR A 138 -1.23 7.72 -11.07
N ALA A 139 -2.46 7.72 -10.54
CA ALA A 139 -3.42 8.78 -10.79
C ALA A 139 -2.96 10.14 -10.21
N LEU A 140 -2.49 10.16 -8.95
CA LEU A 140 -2.04 11.39 -8.30
C LEU A 140 -0.77 11.99 -8.93
N MET A 141 0.14 11.14 -9.43
CA MET A 141 1.34 11.60 -10.15
C MET A 141 1.05 12.14 -11.56
N SER A 142 -0.15 11.91 -12.08
CA SER A 142 -0.60 12.43 -13.38
C SER A 142 -1.33 13.77 -13.28
N LEU A 143 -1.55 14.26 -12.04
CA LEU A 143 -2.11 15.60 -11.81
C LEU A 143 -1.06 16.69 -12.07
N PRO A 144 -1.47 17.87 -12.55
CA PRO A 144 -0.58 19.02 -12.79
C PRO A 144 -0.24 19.77 -11.48
N ASP A 145 -0.14 19.04 -10.37
CA ASP A 145 0.20 19.61 -9.06
C ASP A 145 1.71 19.78 -8.91
N ASN A 146 2.12 20.71 -8.04
CA ASN A 146 3.53 20.81 -7.66
C ASN A 146 4.00 19.56 -6.88
N PRO A 147 5.30 19.25 -6.87
CA PRO A 147 5.82 18.05 -6.21
C PRO A 147 5.48 17.94 -4.72
N THR A 148 5.37 19.04 -4.00
CA THR A 148 5.03 19.08 -2.58
C THR A 148 3.58 18.66 -2.37
N THR A 149 2.65 19.25 -3.12
CA THR A 149 1.21 18.91 -3.08
C THR A 149 0.97 17.48 -3.54
N THR A 150 1.60 17.03 -4.65
CA THR A 150 1.48 15.64 -5.11
C THR A 150 1.90 14.65 -4.03
N ARG A 151 3.02 14.91 -3.35
CA ARG A 151 3.48 14.08 -2.23
C ARG A 151 2.50 14.08 -1.08
N ALA A 152 2.04 15.26 -0.66
CA ALA A 152 1.06 15.40 0.43
C ALA A 152 -0.24 14.65 0.09
N ASN A 153 -0.74 14.78 -1.12
CA ASN A 153 -1.91 14.07 -1.62
C ASN A 153 -1.71 12.55 -1.56
N ILE A 154 -0.54 12.04 -1.96
CA ILE A 154 -0.24 10.61 -1.88
C ILE A 154 -0.24 10.13 -0.42
N VAL A 155 0.42 10.86 0.49
CA VAL A 155 0.44 10.52 1.92
C VAL A 155 -0.97 10.48 2.48
N MET A 156 -1.79 11.49 2.20
CA MET A 156 -3.17 11.55 2.68
C MET A 156 -4.02 10.40 2.14
N ALA A 157 -3.93 10.10 0.84
CA ALA A 157 -4.69 9.01 0.23
C ALA A 157 -4.30 7.64 0.80
N LEU A 158 -2.99 7.35 0.92
CA LEU A 158 -2.48 6.09 1.48
C LEU A 158 -2.83 5.95 2.96
N SER A 159 -2.68 7.01 3.75
CA SER A 159 -3.03 6.99 5.17
C SER A 159 -4.53 6.76 5.39
N THR A 160 -5.39 7.39 4.58
CA THR A 160 -6.84 7.16 4.63
C THR A 160 -7.17 5.70 4.27
N MET A 161 -6.54 5.18 3.23
CA MET A 161 -6.73 3.80 2.77
C MET A 161 -6.35 2.78 3.86
N SER A 162 -5.20 2.94 4.52
CA SER A 162 -4.76 2.06 5.62
C SER A 162 -5.64 2.22 6.86
N SER A 163 -6.07 3.44 7.17
CA SER A 163 -7.00 3.69 8.29
C SER A 163 -8.37 3.03 8.06
N LEU A 164 -8.89 3.09 6.84
CA LEU A 164 -10.15 2.42 6.47
C LEU A 164 -10.00 0.89 6.55
N ASN A 165 -8.86 0.34 6.13
CA ASN A 165 -8.59 -1.09 6.23
C ASN A 165 -8.53 -1.55 7.70
N LEU A 166 -7.81 -0.80 8.55
CA LEU A 166 -7.79 -1.05 10.00
C LEU A 166 -9.20 -0.99 10.60
N ALA A 167 -9.97 0.05 10.29
CA ALA A 167 -11.34 0.21 10.76
C ALA A 167 -12.23 -0.96 10.32
N SER A 168 -12.10 -1.42 9.06
CA SER A 168 -12.85 -2.56 8.52
C SER A 168 -12.50 -3.86 9.26
N LEU A 169 -11.21 -4.15 9.50
CA LEU A 169 -10.78 -5.32 10.26
C LEU A 169 -11.24 -5.28 11.72
N LEU A 170 -11.23 -4.09 12.36
CA LEU A 170 -11.78 -3.90 13.71
C LEU A 170 -13.29 -4.19 13.73
N PHE A 171 -14.03 -3.66 12.75
CA PHE A 171 -15.48 -3.86 12.66
C PHE A 171 -15.87 -5.33 12.45
N LEU A 172 -15.03 -6.06 11.70
CA LEU A 172 -15.20 -7.49 11.44
C LEU A 172 -14.65 -8.39 12.56
N GLY A 173 -14.17 -7.81 13.67
CA GLY A 173 -13.65 -8.56 14.82
C GLY A 173 -12.37 -9.36 14.51
N LYS A 174 -11.61 -9.00 13.48
CA LYS A 174 -10.39 -9.72 13.07
C LYS A 174 -9.11 -9.21 13.76
N ILE A 175 -9.20 -8.15 14.55
CA ILE A 175 -8.08 -7.64 15.35
C ILE A 175 -8.08 -8.37 16.71
N THR A 176 -7.33 -9.44 16.79
CA THR A 176 -7.16 -10.25 18.01
C THR A 176 -6.03 -9.70 18.90
N GLN A 177 -6.02 -10.09 20.17
CA GLN A 177 -4.89 -9.74 21.07
C GLN A 177 -3.55 -10.25 20.54
N GLU A 178 -3.55 -11.46 19.98
CA GLU A 178 -2.37 -12.06 19.37
C GLU A 178 -1.84 -11.17 18.22
N LEU A 179 -2.74 -10.73 17.34
CA LEU A 179 -2.39 -9.83 16.23
C LEU A 179 -1.81 -8.50 16.74
N LEU A 180 -2.36 -7.93 17.81
CA LEU A 180 -1.83 -6.72 18.43
C LEU A 180 -0.44 -6.93 19.01
N TYR A 181 -0.18 -8.07 19.68
CA TYR A 181 1.16 -8.41 20.20
C TYR A 181 2.18 -8.52 19.06
N PHE A 182 1.88 -9.28 18.01
CA PHE A 182 2.78 -9.42 16.86
C PHE A 182 2.99 -8.09 16.14
N GLY A 183 1.93 -7.30 15.94
CA GLY A 183 2.02 -5.97 15.35
C GLY A 183 2.91 -5.03 16.18
N ALA A 184 2.72 -5.00 17.50
CA ALA A 184 3.53 -4.16 18.39
C ALA A 184 5.00 -4.60 18.41
N LEU A 185 5.28 -5.90 18.36
CA LEU A 185 6.65 -6.44 18.31
C LEU A 185 7.34 -6.11 16.97
N CYS A 186 6.59 -6.16 15.86
CA CYS A 186 7.10 -5.84 14.52
C CYS A 186 7.25 -4.33 14.28
N ALA A 187 6.50 -3.48 14.98
CA ALA A 187 6.48 -2.03 14.74
C ALA A 187 7.88 -1.36 14.90
N PRO A 188 8.68 -1.60 15.96
CA PRO A 188 10.00 -1.00 16.08
C PRO A 188 10.96 -1.48 14.98
N VAL A 189 10.90 -2.75 14.61
CA VAL A 189 11.72 -3.31 13.51
C VAL A 189 11.32 -2.65 12.18
N TYR A 190 10.03 -2.50 11.93
CA TYR A 190 9.50 -1.81 10.76
C TYR A 190 9.97 -0.36 10.68
N LEU A 191 9.86 0.40 11.76
CA LEU A 191 10.32 1.79 11.83
C LEU A 191 11.82 1.91 11.59
N LEU A 192 12.62 1.00 12.15
CA LEU A 192 14.07 0.95 11.96
C LEU A 192 14.44 0.68 10.51
N ILE A 193 13.82 -0.34 9.89
CA ILE A 193 14.04 -0.68 8.47
C ILE A 193 13.61 0.48 7.57
N ASN A 194 12.51 1.15 7.88
CA ASN A 194 12.06 2.35 7.18
C ASN A 194 13.08 3.49 7.25
N TYR A 195 13.61 3.74 8.43
CA TYR A 195 14.62 4.77 8.64
C TYR A 195 15.91 4.48 7.87
N ILE A 196 16.41 3.24 7.96
CA ILE A 196 17.61 2.78 7.24
C ILE A 196 17.37 2.84 5.72
N GLY A 197 16.23 2.33 5.24
CA GLY A 197 15.86 2.32 3.83
C GLY A 197 15.75 3.73 3.24
N ALA A 198 15.14 4.67 3.96
CA ALA A 198 15.05 6.06 3.56
C ALA A 198 16.42 6.73 3.48
N ARG A 199 17.32 6.43 4.43
CA ARG A 199 18.69 6.95 4.44
C ARG A 199 19.54 6.39 3.31
N TYR A 200 19.47 5.09 3.07
CA TYR A 200 20.18 4.41 1.97
C TYR A 200 19.73 4.93 0.61
N PHE A 201 18.41 5.07 0.40
CA PHE A 201 17.85 5.62 -0.84
C PHE A 201 18.33 7.05 -1.12
N LYS A 202 18.47 7.87 -0.08
CA LYS A 202 18.98 9.24 -0.18
C LYS A 202 20.42 9.29 -0.67
N GLN A 203 21.22 8.27 -0.36
CA GLN A 203 22.66 8.23 -0.70
C GLN A 203 22.96 7.62 -2.07
N HIS A 204 22.17 6.62 -2.53
CA HIS A 204 22.51 5.79 -3.70
C HIS A 204 21.57 5.96 -4.91
N GLY A 205 20.54 6.80 -4.83
CA GLY A 205 19.62 7.11 -5.94
C GLY A 205 18.59 6.03 -6.26
N SER A 206 17.71 6.33 -7.25
CA SER A 206 16.47 5.57 -7.49
C SER A 206 16.59 4.35 -8.40
N THR A 207 17.59 4.30 -9.29
CA THR A 207 17.61 3.33 -10.40
C THR A 207 17.92 1.90 -9.94
N HIS A 208 18.98 1.73 -9.15
CA HIS A 208 19.38 0.43 -8.62
C HIS A 208 18.33 -0.15 -7.65
N PHE A 209 17.72 0.73 -6.84
CA PHE A 209 16.69 0.33 -5.89
C PHE A 209 15.40 -0.17 -6.58
N ARG A 210 15.01 0.46 -7.72
CA ARG A 210 13.84 0.01 -8.50
C ARG A 210 14.03 -1.39 -9.03
N THR A 211 15.18 -1.68 -9.64
CA THR A 211 15.49 -3.00 -10.21
C THR A 211 15.57 -4.06 -9.13
N ALA A 212 16.27 -3.78 -8.03
CA ALA A 212 16.35 -4.71 -6.90
C ALA A 212 14.97 -5.02 -6.29
N ALA A 213 14.13 -3.99 -6.10
CA ALA A 213 12.77 -4.19 -5.60
C ALA A 213 11.92 -5.05 -6.53
N LEU A 214 11.98 -4.81 -7.85
CA LEU A 214 11.22 -5.61 -8.83
C LEU A 214 11.68 -7.09 -8.84
N ILE A 215 12.98 -7.34 -8.75
CA ILE A 215 13.53 -8.71 -8.67
C ILE A 215 13.02 -9.42 -7.42
N VAL A 216 13.13 -8.78 -6.25
CA VAL A 216 12.68 -9.34 -4.98
C VAL A 216 11.17 -9.63 -5.01
N LEU A 217 10.36 -8.68 -5.50
CA LEU A 217 8.90 -8.83 -5.61
C LEU A 217 8.52 -9.99 -6.55
N THR A 218 9.18 -10.09 -7.71
CA THR A 218 8.95 -11.19 -8.66
C THR A 218 9.33 -12.54 -8.04
N PHE A 219 10.47 -12.60 -7.35
CA PHE A 219 10.90 -13.81 -6.66
C PHE A 219 9.90 -14.25 -5.58
N ILE A 220 9.45 -13.31 -4.73
CA ILE A 220 8.43 -13.59 -3.70
C ILE A 220 7.14 -14.10 -4.34
N ALA A 221 6.65 -13.45 -5.42
CA ALA A 221 5.45 -13.88 -6.12
C ALA A 221 5.56 -15.32 -6.63
N LEU A 222 6.69 -15.65 -7.28
CA LEU A 222 6.94 -17.01 -7.80
C LEU A 222 7.02 -18.05 -6.68
N VAL A 223 7.72 -17.74 -5.58
CA VAL A 223 7.80 -18.63 -4.41
C VAL A 223 6.42 -18.85 -3.80
N THR A 224 5.62 -17.78 -3.66
CA THR A 224 4.27 -17.90 -3.11
C THR A 224 3.35 -18.74 -3.99
N ILE A 225 3.43 -18.58 -5.31
CA ILE A 225 2.66 -19.42 -6.25
C ILE A 225 3.11 -20.87 -6.15
N TYR A 226 4.42 -21.13 -6.19
CA TYR A 226 4.95 -22.47 -6.10
C TYR A 226 4.55 -23.20 -4.81
N SER A 227 4.66 -22.50 -3.67
CA SER A 227 4.31 -23.08 -2.36
C SER A 227 2.80 -23.34 -2.17
N ASN A 228 1.93 -22.77 -3.00
CA ASN A 228 0.48 -23.02 -2.95
C ASN A 228 0.00 -24.02 -4.03
N LEU A 229 0.85 -24.40 -4.97
CA LEU A 229 0.56 -25.41 -6.00
C LEU A 229 1.15 -26.79 -5.66
N SER A 230 2.12 -26.83 -4.75
CA SER A 230 2.73 -28.05 -4.20
C SER A 230 2.05 -28.49 -2.92
#